data_fec62f3ea3e4bcadcd97deed4862993c
#
_entry.id   fec62f3ea3e4bcadcd97deed4862993c
#
_cell.length_a   1.000
_cell.length_b   1.000
_cell.length_c   1.000
_cell.angle_alpha   90.00
_cell.angle_beta   90.00
_cell.angle_gamma   90.00
#
_symmetry.space_group_name_H-M   'P 1'
#
loop_
_entity.id
_entity.type
_entity.pdbx_description
1 polymer ?
#
loop_
_entity_poly.entity_id
_entity_poly.type
_entity_poly.pdbx_seq_one_letter_code
_entity_poly.pdbx_strand_id
1 'polypeptide(L)'
;MNYDLVIRNADIATASERFVSDIGIAAGRIAALGERLPKGTREIDASGFLVLPGGVDSHCHIDQRTSQGLVTADDFESGTISAAFGGTTTIMSFAAQHKGQSVRAVVNDYHARAEGKAIIDYTFHLIISDASEQTIGQELP
;
A
#
# COMPACT_ATOMS: atom_id res chain seq x y z
N MET A 1 4.49 24.68 -14.34
CA MET A 1 4.53 23.22 -14.12
C MET A 1 3.19 22.68 -14.61
N ASN A 2 3.19 21.61 -15.38
CA ASN A 2 1.94 20.99 -15.82
C ASN A 2 1.56 19.90 -14.83
N TYR A 3 0.31 19.93 -14.34
CA TYR A 3 -0.22 18.91 -13.44
C TYR A 3 -1.06 17.89 -14.20
N ASP A 4 -0.91 16.63 -13.86
CA ASP A 4 -1.75 15.54 -14.39
C ASP A 4 -3.14 15.59 -13.73
N LEU A 5 -3.16 15.97 -12.44
CA LEU A 5 -4.37 16.13 -11.65
C LEU A 5 -4.22 17.31 -10.70
N VAL A 6 -5.27 18.09 -10.55
CA VAL A 6 -5.40 19.07 -9.47
C VAL A 6 -6.64 18.74 -8.65
N ILE A 7 -6.47 18.63 -7.34
CA ILE A 7 -7.56 18.52 -6.38
C ILE A 7 -7.81 19.92 -5.83
N ARG A 8 -9.01 20.47 -6.05
CA ARG A 8 -9.41 21.83 -5.67
C ARG A 8 -10.05 21.85 -4.30
N ASN A 9 -9.84 22.95 -3.60
CA ASN A 9 -10.54 23.28 -2.35
C ASN A 9 -10.45 22.18 -1.28
N ALA A 10 -9.36 21.44 -1.25
CA ALA A 10 -9.17 20.34 -0.33
C ALA A 10 -9.02 20.84 1.11
N ASP A 11 -9.86 20.37 2.03
CA ASP A 11 -9.67 20.51 3.47
C ASP A 11 -8.67 19.42 3.93
N ILE A 12 -7.40 19.78 3.92
CA ILE A 12 -6.30 18.83 4.15
C ILE A 12 -6.01 18.73 5.64
N ALA A 13 -5.98 17.50 6.16
CA ALA A 13 -5.50 17.23 7.51
C ALA A 13 -4.32 16.24 7.48
N THR A 14 -3.24 16.63 8.12
CA THR A 14 -2.03 15.83 8.32
C THR A 14 -1.87 15.49 9.80
N ALA A 15 -0.82 14.81 10.17
CA ALA A 15 -0.53 14.50 11.57
C ALA A 15 -0.27 15.76 12.42
N SER A 16 0.11 16.89 11.81
CA SER A 16 0.53 18.10 12.51
C SER A 16 -0.36 19.31 12.31
N GLU A 17 -1.16 19.36 11.21
CA GLU A 17 -1.90 20.57 10.85
C GLU A 17 -3.13 20.26 9.98
N ARG A 18 -4.04 21.26 9.92
CA ARG A 18 -5.22 21.25 9.03
C ARG A 18 -5.34 22.59 8.32
N PHE A 19 -5.51 22.56 7.02
CA PHE A 19 -5.60 23.76 6.19
C PHE A 19 -6.34 23.48 4.88
N VAL A 20 -6.87 24.53 4.24
CA VAL A 20 -7.51 24.41 2.93
C VAL A 20 -6.50 24.80 1.85
N SER A 21 -6.37 23.96 0.81
CA SER A 21 -5.45 24.22 -0.30
C SER A 21 -5.86 23.41 -1.54
N ASP A 22 -5.36 23.83 -2.71
CA ASP A 22 -5.32 22.93 -3.88
C ASP A 22 -4.11 22.01 -3.78
N ILE A 23 -4.23 20.80 -4.33
CA ILE A 23 -3.15 19.82 -4.43
C ILE A 23 -2.84 19.59 -5.91
N GLY A 24 -1.64 19.96 -6.34
CA GLY A 24 -1.14 19.68 -7.69
C GLY A 24 -0.32 18.40 -7.74
N ILE A 25 -0.72 17.47 -8.61
CA ILE A 25 -0.10 16.16 -8.78
C ILE A 25 0.53 16.11 -10.17
N ALA A 26 1.79 15.69 -10.24
CA ALA A 26 2.54 15.46 -11.46
C ALA A 26 3.36 14.16 -11.34
N ALA A 27 3.32 13.31 -12.36
CA ALA A 27 4.03 12.04 -12.40
C ALA A 27 3.77 11.17 -11.15
N GLY A 28 2.51 11.10 -10.69
CA GLY A 28 2.10 10.30 -9.54
C GLY A 28 2.54 10.85 -8.17
N ARG A 29 3.07 12.08 -8.11
CA ARG A 29 3.56 12.70 -6.87
C ARG A 29 2.87 14.03 -6.60
N ILE A 30 2.67 14.36 -5.33
CA ILE A 30 2.28 15.69 -4.92
C ILE A 30 3.45 16.65 -5.23
N ALA A 31 3.22 17.52 -6.20
CA ALA A 31 4.24 18.46 -6.71
C ALA A 31 4.09 19.86 -6.11
N ALA A 32 2.87 20.24 -5.69
CA ALA A 32 2.62 21.52 -5.06
C ALA A 32 1.36 21.49 -4.19
N LEU A 33 1.38 22.30 -3.14
CA LEU A 33 0.22 22.75 -2.40
C LEU A 33 0.14 24.27 -2.55
N GLY A 34 -1.04 24.83 -2.76
CA GLY A 34 -1.18 26.26 -2.90
C GLY A 34 -2.60 26.68 -3.26
N GLU A 35 -2.88 27.96 -3.08
CA GLU A 35 -4.14 28.55 -3.50
C GLU A 35 -4.15 28.79 -5.03
N ARG A 36 -5.23 28.39 -5.70
CA ARG A 36 -5.43 28.65 -7.14
C ARG A 36 -4.30 28.15 -8.03
N LEU A 37 -3.91 26.91 -7.84
CA LEU A 37 -2.91 26.27 -8.71
C LEU A 37 -3.36 26.35 -10.20
N PRO A 38 -2.41 26.40 -11.15
CA PRO A 38 -2.72 26.29 -12.57
C PRO A 38 -3.57 25.04 -12.86
N LYS A 39 -4.35 25.09 -13.93
CA LYS A 39 -5.23 24.00 -14.34
C LYS A 39 -4.42 22.73 -14.63
N GLY A 40 -4.90 21.59 -14.12
CA GLY A 40 -4.39 20.28 -14.46
C GLY A 40 -5.08 19.65 -15.68
N THR A 41 -4.55 18.56 -16.18
CA THR A 41 -5.20 17.74 -17.22
C THR A 41 -6.54 17.21 -16.72
N ARG A 42 -6.62 16.85 -15.44
CA ARG A 42 -7.85 16.49 -14.72
C ARG A 42 -7.98 17.36 -13.48
N GLU A 43 -9.21 17.59 -13.07
CA GLU A 43 -9.52 18.33 -11.84
C GLU A 43 -10.58 17.59 -11.04
N ILE A 44 -10.44 17.60 -9.73
CA ILE A 44 -11.41 17.09 -8.76
C ILE A 44 -11.74 18.24 -7.81
N ASP A 45 -12.99 18.59 -7.65
CA ASP A 45 -13.42 19.51 -6.60
C ASP A 45 -13.67 18.74 -5.32
N ALA A 46 -12.86 19.02 -4.30
CA ALA A 46 -12.93 18.44 -2.96
C ALA A 46 -13.62 19.39 -1.96
N SER A 47 -14.41 20.37 -2.43
CA SER A 47 -15.16 21.24 -1.55
C SER A 47 -16.06 20.45 -0.60
N GLY A 48 -15.89 20.65 0.71
CA GLY A 48 -16.64 19.97 1.75
C GLY A 48 -16.14 18.56 2.08
N PHE A 49 -15.06 18.10 1.45
CA PHE A 49 -14.43 16.82 1.77
C PHE A 49 -13.12 17.02 2.53
N LEU A 50 -12.91 16.16 3.54
CA LEU A 50 -11.65 16.06 4.23
C LEU A 50 -10.69 15.20 3.39
N VAL A 51 -9.50 15.71 3.13
CA VAL A 51 -8.44 15.03 2.40
C VAL A 51 -7.35 14.62 3.39
N LEU A 52 -7.07 13.34 3.44
CA LEU A 52 -6.12 12.72 4.36
C LEU A 52 -5.00 12.01 3.57
N PRO A 53 -3.81 11.83 4.16
CA PRO A 53 -2.87 10.83 3.67
C PRO A 53 -3.54 9.47 3.62
N GLY A 54 -3.20 8.66 2.62
CA GLY A 54 -3.71 7.30 2.52
C GLY A 54 -3.35 6.47 3.75
N GLY A 55 -4.25 5.60 4.18
CA GLY A 55 -4.02 4.70 5.29
C GLY A 55 -2.90 3.70 5.00
N VAL A 56 -2.14 3.34 6.03
CA VAL A 56 -1.16 2.26 6.00
C VAL A 56 -1.64 1.16 6.95
N ASP A 57 -1.98 0.01 6.40
CA ASP A 57 -2.25 -1.18 7.21
C ASP A 57 -0.95 -1.94 7.42
N SER A 58 -0.39 -1.81 8.61
CA SER A 58 0.90 -2.41 8.98
C SER A 58 0.81 -3.87 9.42
N HIS A 59 -0.38 -4.49 9.40
CA HIS A 59 -0.56 -5.85 9.87
C HIS A 59 -1.79 -6.50 9.24
N CYS A 60 -1.64 -7.11 8.07
CA CYS A 60 -2.71 -7.85 7.41
C CYS A 60 -2.25 -9.21 6.88
N HIS A 61 -3.22 -10.08 6.61
CA HIS A 61 -2.98 -11.42 6.08
C HIS A 61 -3.82 -11.62 4.81
N ILE A 62 -3.16 -11.50 3.65
CA ILE A 62 -3.79 -11.63 2.34
C ILE A 62 -3.13 -12.80 1.60
N ASP A 63 -3.94 -13.62 0.92
CA ASP A 63 -3.53 -14.81 0.16
C ASP A 63 -2.57 -15.72 0.97
N GLN A 64 -2.80 -15.79 2.27
CA GLN A 64 -1.98 -16.60 3.16
C GLN A 64 -2.48 -18.04 3.16
N ARG A 65 -1.54 -18.97 3.00
CA ARG A 65 -1.79 -20.41 3.08
C ARG A 65 -1.34 -20.94 4.42
N THR A 66 -2.20 -21.71 5.07
CA THR A 66 -1.84 -22.43 6.28
C THR A 66 -1.11 -23.73 5.95
N SER A 67 -0.42 -24.32 6.93
CA SER A 67 0.19 -25.66 6.79
C SER A 67 -0.82 -26.77 6.47
N GLN A 68 -2.10 -26.54 6.77
CA GLN A 68 -3.20 -27.48 6.50
C GLN A 68 -3.83 -27.26 5.10
N GLY A 69 -3.30 -26.33 4.30
CA GLY A 69 -3.77 -26.05 2.95
C GLY A 69 -4.98 -25.11 2.87
N LEU A 70 -5.43 -24.53 3.98
CA LEU A 70 -6.43 -23.47 3.96
C LEU A 70 -5.80 -22.18 3.45
N VAL A 71 -6.58 -21.40 2.71
CA VAL A 71 -6.18 -20.10 2.18
C VAL A 71 -7.14 -19.05 2.75
N THR A 72 -6.63 -17.85 3.03
CA THR A 72 -7.48 -16.70 3.40
C THR A 72 -8.48 -16.41 2.28
N ALA A 73 -9.66 -15.86 2.62
CA ALA A 73 -10.73 -15.59 1.67
C ALA A 73 -10.31 -14.58 0.59
N ASP A 74 -9.50 -13.60 0.96
CA ASP A 74 -8.99 -12.59 0.05
C ASP A 74 -7.65 -13.00 -0.56
N ASP A 75 -7.52 -12.82 -1.87
CA ASP A 75 -6.26 -12.74 -2.59
C ASP A 75 -5.78 -11.27 -2.68
N PHE A 76 -4.62 -11.03 -3.34
CA PHE A 76 -4.07 -9.68 -3.47
C PHE A 76 -4.94 -8.75 -4.31
N GLU A 77 -5.75 -9.24 -5.24
CA GLU A 77 -6.67 -8.40 -6.00
C GLU A 77 -7.84 -7.97 -5.11
N SER A 78 -8.60 -8.91 -4.58
CA SER A 78 -9.82 -8.61 -3.80
C SER A 78 -9.51 -7.86 -2.51
N GLY A 79 -8.46 -8.26 -1.78
CA GLY A 79 -8.07 -7.63 -0.53
C GLY A 79 -7.58 -6.19 -0.72
N THR A 80 -6.78 -5.91 -1.76
CA THR A 80 -6.30 -4.55 -2.02
C THR A 80 -7.37 -3.63 -2.62
N ILE A 81 -8.33 -4.17 -3.39
CA ILE A 81 -9.52 -3.42 -3.81
C ILE A 81 -10.32 -3.00 -2.57
N SER A 82 -10.61 -3.93 -1.67
CA SER A 82 -11.32 -3.62 -0.42
C SER A 82 -10.59 -2.57 0.42
N ALA A 83 -9.27 -2.71 0.57
CA ALA A 83 -8.42 -1.75 1.28
C ALA A 83 -8.50 -0.34 0.67
N ALA A 84 -8.40 -0.24 -0.66
CA ALA A 84 -8.50 1.03 -1.39
C ALA A 84 -9.85 1.72 -1.18
N PHE A 85 -10.95 0.98 -1.21
CA PHE A 85 -12.29 1.52 -0.89
C PHE A 85 -12.40 2.00 0.55
N GLY A 86 -11.62 1.44 1.48
CA GLY A 86 -11.51 1.91 2.86
C GLY A 86 -10.55 3.09 3.06
N GLY A 87 -9.88 3.56 1.99
CA GLY A 87 -8.88 4.63 2.05
C GLY A 87 -7.48 4.18 2.44
N THR A 88 -7.22 2.88 2.52
CA THR A 88 -5.88 2.31 2.71
C THR A 88 -5.15 2.28 1.36
N THR A 89 -3.96 2.83 1.31
CA THR A 89 -3.14 2.94 0.08
C THR A 89 -1.85 2.12 0.15
N THR A 90 -1.54 1.57 1.31
CA THR A 90 -0.36 0.72 1.52
C THR A 90 -0.68 -0.38 2.51
N ILE A 91 -0.27 -1.60 2.21
CA ILE A 91 -0.41 -2.75 3.12
C ILE A 91 0.95 -3.39 3.41
N MET A 92 1.11 -3.90 4.63
CA MET A 92 2.22 -4.77 5.05
C MET A 92 1.66 -6.15 5.39
N SER A 93 1.59 -7.03 4.39
CA SER A 93 1.09 -8.39 4.58
C SER A 93 2.18 -9.32 5.10
N PHE A 94 1.79 -10.48 5.62
CA PHE A 94 2.73 -11.46 6.14
C PHE A 94 3.05 -12.54 5.13
N ALA A 95 4.33 -12.65 4.75
CA ALA A 95 4.88 -13.80 4.03
C ALA A 95 5.24 -14.88 5.05
N ALA A 96 4.48 -15.96 5.07
CA ALA A 96 4.59 -17.01 6.09
C ALA A 96 5.47 -18.17 5.62
N GLN A 97 6.62 -18.35 6.27
CA GLN A 97 7.48 -19.52 6.08
C GLN A 97 6.86 -20.76 6.75
N HIS A 98 6.87 -21.88 6.07
CA HIS A 98 6.69 -23.21 6.68
C HIS A 98 8.03 -23.86 6.92
N LYS A 99 8.07 -24.78 7.89
CA LYS A 99 9.30 -25.49 8.27
C LYS A 99 9.98 -26.16 7.05
N GLY A 100 11.27 -25.93 6.90
CA GLY A 100 12.08 -26.46 5.80
C GLY A 100 12.03 -25.61 4.50
N GLN A 101 11.33 -24.48 4.49
CA GLN A 101 11.32 -23.59 3.33
C GLN A 101 12.41 -22.51 3.44
N SER A 102 13.00 -22.15 2.30
CA SER A 102 13.82 -20.96 2.17
C SER A 102 12.95 -19.71 2.33
N VAL A 103 13.36 -18.75 3.19
CA VAL A 103 12.63 -17.48 3.37
C VAL A 103 12.66 -16.64 2.10
N ARG A 104 13.75 -16.69 1.32
CA ARG A 104 13.82 -16.00 0.02
C ARG A 104 12.80 -16.55 -0.97
N ALA A 105 12.65 -17.88 -1.02
CA ALA A 105 11.65 -18.52 -1.88
C ALA A 105 10.23 -18.13 -1.45
N VAL A 106 9.95 -18.06 -0.16
CA VAL A 106 8.66 -17.63 0.37
C VAL A 106 8.35 -16.17 -0.03
N VAL A 107 9.29 -15.25 0.18
CA VAL A 107 9.10 -13.84 -0.20
C VAL A 107 8.87 -13.70 -1.70
N ASN A 108 9.65 -14.41 -2.52
CA ASN A 108 9.48 -14.38 -3.98
C ASN A 108 8.11 -14.93 -4.40
N ASP A 109 7.60 -15.98 -3.77
CA ASP A 109 6.26 -16.52 -4.04
C ASP A 109 5.16 -15.50 -3.70
N TYR A 110 5.28 -14.79 -2.56
CA TYR A 110 4.33 -13.74 -2.20
C TYR A 110 4.39 -12.55 -3.17
N HIS A 111 5.57 -12.14 -3.60
CA HIS A 111 5.70 -11.13 -4.65
C HIS A 111 5.05 -11.56 -5.95
N ALA A 112 5.30 -12.79 -6.41
CA ALA A 112 4.69 -13.32 -7.64
C ALA A 112 3.15 -13.40 -7.57
N ARG A 113 2.58 -13.60 -6.38
CA ARG A 113 1.12 -13.59 -6.17
C ARG A 113 0.52 -12.19 -6.15
N ALA A 114 1.28 -11.20 -5.68
CA ALA A 114 0.83 -9.82 -5.59
C ALA A 114 1.05 -9.02 -6.87
N GLU A 115 2.12 -9.33 -7.61
CA GLU A 115 2.49 -8.63 -8.83
C GLU A 115 1.38 -8.68 -9.89
N GLY A 116 1.00 -7.52 -10.40
CA GLY A 116 -0.06 -7.37 -11.40
C GLY A 116 -1.49 -7.56 -10.87
N LYS A 117 -1.67 -7.88 -9.57
CA LYS A 117 -2.98 -8.02 -8.92
C LYS A 117 -3.25 -6.94 -7.90
N ALA A 118 -2.26 -6.64 -7.03
CA ALA A 118 -2.40 -5.59 -6.03
C ALA A 118 -2.58 -4.23 -6.71
N ILE A 119 -3.62 -3.48 -6.32
CA ILE A 119 -3.94 -2.14 -6.86
C ILE A 119 -3.45 -1.00 -5.99
N ILE A 120 -2.87 -1.29 -4.83
CA ILE A 120 -2.22 -0.34 -3.92
C ILE A 120 -0.81 -0.83 -3.62
N ASP A 121 0.00 0.02 -2.99
CA ASP A 121 1.35 -0.33 -2.59
C ASP A 121 1.34 -1.45 -1.55
N TYR A 122 2.33 -2.35 -1.64
CA TYR A 122 2.45 -3.45 -0.71
C TYR A 122 3.91 -3.75 -0.35
N THR A 123 4.08 -4.29 0.84
CA THR A 123 5.34 -4.89 1.31
C THR A 123 5.02 -6.06 2.22
N PHE A 124 6.06 -6.77 2.69
CA PHE A 124 5.88 -7.96 3.49
C PHE A 124 6.65 -7.90 4.81
N HIS A 125 5.97 -8.30 5.88
CA HIS A 125 6.63 -8.87 7.05
C HIS A 125 6.93 -10.33 6.77
N LEU A 126 7.97 -10.87 7.39
CA LEU A 126 8.34 -12.26 7.26
C LEU A 126 8.04 -13.01 8.57
N ILE A 127 7.20 -14.05 8.49
CA ILE A 127 7.02 -14.99 9.59
C ILE A 127 8.08 -16.07 9.45
N ILE A 128 8.99 -16.15 10.42
CA ILE A 128 10.03 -17.16 10.48
C ILE A 128 9.55 -18.29 11.40
N SER A 129 9.27 -19.44 10.81
CA SER A 129 8.84 -20.66 11.52
C SER A 129 9.96 -21.69 11.65
N ASP A 130 11.06 -21.50 10.94
CA ASP A 130 12.25 -22.35 10.95
C ASP A 130 13.51 -21.50 11.02
N ALA A 131 13.99 -21.25 12.23
CA ALA A 131 15.16 -20.43 12.51
C ALA A 131 16.46 -21.25 12.35
N SER A 132 16.63 -21.90 11.20
CA SER A 132 17.84 -22.66 10.84
C SER A 132 19.04 -21.74 10.57
N GLU A 133 20.26 -22.30 10.56
CA GLU A 133 21.46 -21.57 10.16
C GLU A 133 21.34 -21.00 8.75
N GLN A 134 20.69 -21.71 7.83
CA GLN A 134 20.40 -21.19 6.50
C GLN A 134 19.48 -19.97 6.58
N THR A 135 18.40 -20.03 7.33
CA THR A 135 17.44 -18.92 7.46
C THR A 135 18.10 -17.71 8.11
N ILE A 136 18.67 -17.87 9.30
CA ILE A 136 19.17 -16.75 10.12
C ILE A 136 20.56 -16.28 9.66
N GLY A 137 21.45 -17.21 9.28
CA GLY A 137 22.84 -16.89 8.97
C GLY A 137 23.11 -16.54 7.51
N GLN A 138 22.26 -16.98 6.58
CA GLN A 138 22.54 -16.84 5.14
C GLN A 138 21.45 -16.09 4.35
N GLU A 139 20.19 -16.21 4.73
CA GLU A 139 19.07 -15.64 3.96
C GLU A 139 18.57 -14.32 4.52
N LEU A 140 18.62 -14.11 5.81
CA LEU A 140 18.37 -12.80 6.41
C LEU A 140 19.61 -11.91 6.30
N PRO A 141 19.44 -10.61 6.06
CA PRO A 141 20.53 -9.64 5.98
C PRO A 141 21.21 -9.41 7.34
#